data_14e3433002f4c454af078b9eb5c5c780
#
_entry.id   14e3433002f4c454af078b9eb5c5c780
#
_cell.length_a   1.000
_cell.length_b   1.000
_cell.length_c   1.000
_cell.angle_alpha   90.00
_cell.angle_beta   90.00
_cell.angle_gamma   90.00
#
_symmetry.space_group_name_H-M   'P 1'
#
loop_
_entity.id
_entity.type
_entity.pdbx_description
1 polymer ?
#
loop_
_entity_poly.entity_id
_entity_poly.type
_entity_poly.pdbx_seq_one_letter_code
_entity_poly.pdbx_strand_id
1 'polypeptide(L)'
;GLQYKLYLLGGRTKTPSGISEIYNTIYEYDIVKNTWHQKASLPYPLAAGTGIAIDKEQILLIGGDKGLVFNKVEKMIVAINNEIDPQKKATLNTQKIQLQNTHPGFSNEVILYHSVKDKCKKIGEVPFAVPVTTNTFKTGEYIYITSGEIRAGVRAPYILSGKIIQ
;
A
#
# COMPACT_ATOMS: atom_id res chain seq x y z
N GLY A 1 16.01 -7.16 -0.68
CA GLY A 1 16.05 -7.91 -1.96
C GLY A 1 16.32 -9.39 -1.72
N LEU A 2 15.90 -10.23 -2.64
CA LEU A 2 16.16 -11.66 -2.62
C LEU A 2 17.26 -11.98 -3.63
N GLN A 3 18.39 -12.54 -3.19
CA GLN A 3 19.47 -13.05 -4.06
C GLN A 3 19.85 -12.10 -5.22
N TYR A 4 20.23 -10.85 -4.92
CA TYR A 4 20.52 -9.81 -5.93
C TYR A 4 19.34 -9.37 -6.79
N LYS A 5 18.11 -9.57 -6.31
CA LYS A 5 16.89 -9.13 -6.96
C LYS A 5 16.14 -8.13 -6.10
N LEU A 6 15.54 -7.12 -6.72
CA LEU A 6 14.60 -6.20 -6.10
C LEU A 6 13.21 -6.50 -6.61
N TYR A 7 12.20 -6.27 -5.78
CA TYR A 7 10.81 -6.46 -6.15
C TYR A 7 10.02 -5.17 -5.94
N LEU A 8 9.24 -4.81 -6.95
CA LEU A 8 8.26 -3.73 -6.90
C LEU A 8 6.88 -4.37 -6.94
N LEU A 9 6.10 -4.19 -5.86
CA LEU A 9 4.80 -4.82 -5.69
C LEU A 9 3.72 -3.74 -5.61
N GLY A 10 2.79 -3.72 -6.57
CA GLY A 10 1.74 -2.72 -6.64
C GLY A 10 2.29 -1.31 -6.86
N GLY A 11 1.69 -0.34 -6.18
CA GLY A 11 2.01 1.07 -6.32
C GLY A 11 0.92 1.86 -7.02
N ARG A 12 1.18 3.14 -7.27
CA ARG A 12 0.24 4.02 -7.96
C ARG A 12 0.94 5.04 -8.84
N THR A 13 0.24 5.53 -9.85
CA THR A 13 0.63 6.71 -10.61
C THR A 13 -0.53 7.67 -10.73
N LYS A 14 -0.26 8.97 -10.75
CA LYS A 14 -1.26 9.99 -11.02
C LYS A 14 -1.46 10.13 -12.52
N THR A 15 -2.71 10.04 -12.96
CA THR A 15 -3.05 10.21 -14.38
C THR A 15 -3.30 11.68 -14.73
N PRO A 16 -3.33 12.05 -16.02
CA PRO A 16 -3.68 13.40 -16.45
C PRO A 16 -5.07 13.87 -16.00
N SER A 17 -5.99 12.94 -15.70
CA SER A 17 -7.30 13.27 -15.13
C SER A 17 -7.24 13.78 -13.69
N GLY A 18 -6.08 13.70 -13.03
CA GLY A 18 -5.91 14.02 -11.62
C GLY A 18 -6.35 12.92 -10.66
N ILE A 19 -6.75 11.76 -11.18
CA ILE A 19 -7.13 10.57 -10.41
C ILE A 19 -6.03 9.52 -10.57
N SER A 20 -5.58 8.93 -9.46
CA SER A 20 -4.54 7.92 -9.50
C SER A 20 -5.07 6.57 -9.96
N GLU A 21 -4.26 5.89 -10.74
CA GLU A 21 -4.38 4.48 -11.04
C GLU A 21 -3.54 3.68 -10.03
N ILE A 22 -4.12 2.63 -9.46
CA ILE A 22 -3.45 1.75 -8.50
C ILE A 22 -3.22 0.40 -9.18
N TYR A 23 -2.02 -0.12 -9.03
CA TYR A 23 -1.58 -1.32 -9.71
C TYR A 23 -1.59 -2.56 -8.81
N ASN A 24 -1.80 -3.70 -9.43
CA ASN A 24 -1.59 -5.02 -8.82
C ASN A 24 -0.38 -5.76 -9.40
N THR A 25 0.42 -5.08 -10.21
CA THR A 25 1.59 -5.67 -10.87
C THR A 25 2.71 -5.97 -9.88
N ILE A 26 3.46 -7.04 -10.14
CA ILE A 26 4.74 -7.33 -9.49
C ILE A 26 5.83 -7.31 -10.56
N TYR A 27 6.91 -6.59 -10.28
CA TYR A 27 8.11 -6.58 -11.10
C TYR A 27 9.31 -7.04 -10.30
N GLU A 28 10.13 -7.88 -10.90
CA GLU A 28 11.43 -8.30 -10.42
C GLU A 28 12.52 -7.58 -11.22
N TYR A 29 13.45 -6.95 -10.53
CA TYR A 29 14.66 -6.39 -11.12
C TYR A 29 15.86 -7.28 -10.78
N ASP A 30 16.50 -7.83 -11.79
CA ASP A 30 17.73 -8.57 -11.67
C ASP A 30 18.90 -7.57 -11.70
N ILE A 31 19.57 -7.38 -10.56
CA ILE A 31 20.64 -6.40 -10.39
C ILE A 31 21.86 -6.78 -11.25
N VAL A 32 22.14 -8.06 -11.41
CA VAL A 32 23.30 -8.55 -12.17
C VAL A 32 23.11 -8.34 -13.66
N LYS A 33 21.91 -8.63 -14.16
CA LYS A 33 21.57 -8.52 -15.58
C LYS A 33 21.08 -7.14 -15.98
N ASN A 34 20.78 -6.26 -15.01
CA ASN A 34 20.17 -4.95 -15.20
C ASN A 34 18.87 -5.03 -16.03
N THR A 35 17.99 -5.96 -15.69
CA THR A 35 16.74 -6.21 -16.41
C THR A 35 15.54 -6.29 -15.49
N TRP A 36 14.38 -5.80 -15.97
CA TRP A 36 13.10 -5.93 -15.31
C TRP A 36 12.28 -7.08 -15.91
N HIS A 37 11.61 -7.84 -15.07
CA HIS A 37 10.71 -8.91 -15.47
C HIS A 37 9.38 -8.75 -14.74
N GLN A 38 8.29 -8.76 -15.49
CA GLN A 38 6.96 -8.80 -14.89
C GLN A 38 6.70 -10.21 -14.38
N LYS A 39 6.13 -10.27 -13.17
CA LYS A 39 5.80 -11.49 -12.45
C LYS A 39 4.28 -11.61 -12.28
N ALA A 40 3.83 -12.62 -11.54
CA ALA A 40 2.42 -12.76 -11.16
C ALA A 40 1.90 -11.50 -10.47
N SER A 41 0.60 -11.24 -10.60
CA SER A 41 -0.03 -10.07 -9.99
C SER A 41 -0.41 -10.31 -8.53
N LEU A 42 -0.50 -9.21 -7.76
CA LEU A 42 -1.20 -9.19 -6.48
C LEU A 42 -2.66 -9.59 -6.65
N PRO A 43 -3.33 -10.11 -5.62
CA PRO A 43 -4.76 -10.48 -5.69
C PRO A 43 -5.68 -9.30 -6.04
N TYR A 44 -5.25 -8.09 -5.76
CA TYR A 44 -5.96 -6.83 -6.03
C TYR A 44 -4.96 -5.67 -6.10
N PRO A 45 -5.36 -4.51 -6.71
CA PRO A 45 -4.55 -3.30 -6.70
C PRO A 45 -4.26 -2.83 -5.26
N LEU A 46 -3.00 -2.47 -5.00
CA LEU A 46 -2.54 -2.06 -3.68
C LEU A 46 -1.38 -1.07 -3.77
N ALA A 47 -1.46 0.02 -3.00
CA ALA A 47 -0.40 1.01 -2.90
C ALA A 47 0.02 1.26 -1.45
N ALA A 48 1.19 1.83 -1.25
CA ALA A 48 1.69 2.30 0.05
C ALA A 48 1.77 1.24 1.16
N GLY A 49 1.60 -0.05 0.84
CA GLY A 49 1.87 -1.14 1.77
C GLY A 49 3.36 -1.25 2.08
N THR A 50 3.71 -2.01 3.11
CA THR A 50 5.09 -2.28 3.47
C THR A 50 5.42 -3.76 3.27
N GLY A 51 6.66 -4.07 2.91
CA GLY A 51 7.05 -5.44 2.60
C GLY A 51 8.42 -5.82 3.13
N ILE A 52 8.58 -7.10 3.41
CA ILE A 52 9.83 -7.67 3.92
C ILE A 52 10.07 -9.09 3.38
N ALA A 53 11.30 -9.37 2.96
CA ALA A 53 11.73 -10.74 2.69
C ALA A 53 11.87 -11.50 4.01
N ILE A 54 11.17 -12.62 4.14
CA ILE A 54 11.23 -13.46 5.35
C ILE A 54 12.25 -14.58 5.23
N ASP A 55 12.50 -15.05 4.01
CA ASP A 55 13.55 -16.00 3.67
C ASP A 55 14.12 -15.71 2.27
N LYS A 56 14.76 -16.69 1.62
CA LYS A 56 15.38 -16.54 0.30
C LYS A 56 14.40 -16.51 -0.87
N GLU A 57 13.14 -16.85 -0.66
CA GLU A 57 12.12 -17.04 -1.71
C GLU A 57 10.81 -16.32 -1.43
N GLN A 58 10.60 -15.85 -0.20
CA GLN A 58 9.29 -15.36 0.24
C GLN A 58 9.35 -13.89 0.69
N ILE A 59 8.36 -13.14 0.25
CA ILE A 59 8.14 -11.75 0.64
C ILE A 59 6.75 -11.65 1.27
N LEU A 60 6.68 -11.07 2.46
CA LEU A 60 5.43 -10.61 3.04
C LEU A 60 5.18 -9.16 2.59
N LEU A 61 3.96 -8.90 2.14
CA LEU A 61 3.41 -7.57 1.93
C LEU A 61 2.30 -7.38 2.95
N ILE A 62 2.37 -6.32 3.74
CA ILE A 62 1.49 -6.09 4.88
C ILE A 62 0.82 -4.73 4.74
N GLY A 63 -0.50 -4.70 4.92
CA GLY A 63 -1.28 -3.48 4.83
C GLY A 63 -1.39 -2.93 3.41
N GLY A 64 -1.50 -1.62 3.30
CA GLY A 64 -1.62 -0.89 2.04
C GLY A 64 -3.00 -0.32 1.79
N ASP A 65 -3.10 0.55 0.79
CA ASP A 65 -4.32 1.23 0.37
C ASP A 65 -4.84 0.62 -0.94
N LYS A 66 -6.08 0.13 -0.92
CA LYS A 66 -6.80 -0.37 -2.10
C LYS A 66 -7.39 0.76 -2.96
N GLY A 67 -7.23 2.02 -2.53
CA GLY A 67 -7.65 3.21 -3.26
C GLY A 67 -9.12 3.57 -3.16
N LEU A 68 -9.93 2.84 -2.42
CA LEU A 68 -11.39 3.06 -2.40
C LEU A 68 -11.79 4.45 -1.92
N VAL A 69 -11.21 4.92 -0.80
CA VAL A 69 -11.44 6.27 -0.28
C VAL A 69 -10.54 7.27 -0.98
N PHE A 70 -9.28 6.90 -1.21
CA PHE A 70 -8.29 7.75 -1.86
C PHE A 70 -8.78 8.28 -3.22
N ASN A 71 -9.26 7.41 -4.11
CA ASN A 71 -9.77 7.81 -5.42
C ASN A 71 -11.06 8.65 -5.32
N LYS A 72 -11.91 8.43 -4.32
CA LYS A 72 -13.06 9.31 -4.06
C LYS A 72 -12.60 10.71 -3.67
N VAL A 73 -11.60 10.82 -2.79
CA VAL A 73 -11.02 12.12 -2.40
C VAL A 73 -10.40 12.83 -3.60
N GLU A 74 -9.64 12.13 -4.45
CA GLU A 74 -9.07 12.73 -5.67
C GLU A 74 -10.15 13.22 -6.64
N LYS A 75 -11.23 12.44 -6.86
CA LYS A 75 -12.38 12.88 -7.66
C LYS A 75 -13.01 14.17 -7.11
N MET A 76 -13.14 14.28 -5.79
CA MET A 76 -13.64 15.51 -5.16
C MET A 76 -12.68 16.68 -5.32
N ILE A 77 -11.37 16.44 -5.23
CA ILE A 77 -10.36 17.48 -5.49
C ILE A 77 -10.48 18.00 -6.93
N VAL A 78 -10.63 17.10 -7.92
CA VAL A 78 -10.83 17.50 -9.32
C VAL A 78 -12.13 18.31 -9.47
N ALA A 79 -13.22 17.87 -8.85
CA ALA A 79 -14.50 18.60 -8.88
C ALA A 79 -14.38 19.99 -8.23
N ILE A 80 -13.71 20.11 -7.07
CA ILE A 80 -13.46 21.37 -6.38
C ILE A 80 -12.63 22.33 -7.25
N ASN A 81 -11.63 21.81 -7.95
CA ASN A 81 -10.75 22.64 -8.80
C ASN A 81 -11.49 23.18 -10.02
N ASN A 82 -12.47 22.46 -10.54
CA ASN A 82 -13.26 22.83 -11.70
C ASN A 82 -14.54 23.63 -11.35
N GLU A 83 -14.93 23.67 -10.06
CA GLU A 83 -16.12 24.41 -9.63
C GLU A 83 -15.81 25.92 -9.54
N ILE A 84 -16.67 26.72 -10.16
CA ILE A 84 -16.57 28.19 -10.17
C ILE A 84 -17.48 28.86 -9.15
N ASP A 85 -18.58 28.18 -8.75
CA ASP A 85 -19.52 28.71 -7.74
C ASP A 85 -18.90 28.55 -6.33
N PRO A 86 -18.69 29.67 -5.60
CA PRO A 86 -18.06 29.63 -4.28
C PRO A 86 -18.82 28.81 -3.25
N GLN A 87 -20.16 28.81 -3.30
CA GLN A 87 -20.99 28.07 -2.32
C GLN A 87 -20.93 26.57 -2.59
N LYS A 88 -21.00 26.15 -3.84
CA LYS A 88 -20.84 24.75 -4.24
C LYS A 88 -19.44 24.24 -3.92
N LYS A 89 -18.42 25.06 -4.17
CA LYS A 89 -17.02 24.76 -3.85
C LYS A 89 -16.84 24.54 -2.34
N ALA A 90 -17.43 25.38 -1.50
CA ALA A 90 -17.42 25.22 -0.05
C ALA A 90 -18.11 23.91 0.39
N THR A 91 -19.26 23.59 -0.20
CA THR A 91 -19.99 22.33 0.05
C THR A 91 -19.14 21.11 -0.30
N LEU A 92 -18.53 21.08 -1.48
CA LEU A 92 -17.62 20.00 -1.90
C LEU A 92 -16.42 19.85 -0.97
N ASN A 93 -15.83 20.95 -0.50
CA ASN A 93 -14.74 20.90 0.47
C ASN A 93 -15.20 20.27 1.80
N THR A 94 -16.38 20.64 2.29
CA THR A 94 -16.96 20.04 3.51
C THR A 94 -17.16 18.55 3.34
N GLN A 95 -17.71 18.10 2.23
CA GLN A 95 -17.91 16.69 1.92
C GLN A 95 -16.57 15.93 1.83
N LYS A 96 -15.55 16.53 1.20
CA LYS A 96 -14.20 15.96 1.14
C LYS A 96 -13.62 15.76 2.55
N ILE A 97 -13.70 16.76 3.40
CA ILE A 97 -13.21 16.68 4.79
C ILE A 97 -13.96 15.61 5.57
N GLN A 98 -15.29 15.52 5.41
CA GLN A 98 -16.09 14.48 6.04
C GLN A 98 -15.65 13.08 5.57
N LEU A 99 -15.42 12.88 4.27
CA LEU A 99 -14.94 11.61 3.72
C LEU A 99 -13.57 11.21 4.29
N GLN A 100 -12.66 12.17 4.46
CA GLN A 100 -11.36 11.93 5.09
C GLN A 100 -11.48 11.60 6.58
N ASN A 101 -12.35 12.32 7.32
CA ASN A 101 -12.56 12.10 8.74
C ASN A 101 -13.24 10.75 9.06
N THR A 102 -14.06 10.26 8.13
CA THR A 102 -14.71 8.93 8.23
C THR A 102 -13.94 7.81 7.55
N HIS A 103 -12.66 8.03 7.23
CA HIS A 103 -11.80 7.03 6.61
C HIS A 103 -11.72 5.77 7.50
N PRO A 104 -12.05 4.57 7.00
CA PRO A 104 -12.13 3.34 7.81
C PRO A 104 -10.75 2.79 8.22
N GLY A 105 -9.67 3.40 7.76
CA GLY A 105 -8.32 2.86 7.86
C GLY A 105 -7.89 2.18 6.55
N PHE A 106 -6.67 1.71 6.55
CA PHE A 106 -6.07 0.99 5.43
C PHE A 106 -6.23 -0.53 5.58
N SER A 107 -5.81 -1.30 4.60
CA SER A 107 -5.84 -2.75 4.68
C SER A 107 -4.98 -3.26 5.83
N ASN A 108 -5.45 -4.28 6.54
CA ASN A 108 -4.69 -5.03 7.53
C ASN A 108 -4.29 -6.43 7.02
N GLU A 109 -4.50 -6.69 5.74
CA GLU A 109 -4.24 -7.98 5.14
C GLU A 109 -2.75 -8.24 4.97
N VAL A 110 -2.38 -9.52 5.09
CA VAL A 110 -1.02 -10.02 4.86
C VAL A 110 -1.05 -10.89 3.60
N ILE A 111 -0.23 -10.50 2.65
CA ILE A 111 -0.05 -11.19 1.37
C ILE A 111 1.33 -11.81 1.35
N LEU A 112 1.40 -13.09 0.99
CA LEU A 112 2.64 -13.82 0.75
C LEU A 112 2.87 -13.91 -0.75
N TYR A 113 4.03 -13.44 -1.21
CA TYR A 113 4.55 -13.69 -2.54
C TYR A 113 5.74 -14.67 -2.47
N HIS A 114 5.67 -15.75 -3.26
CA HIS A 114 6.72 -16.74 -3.38
C HIS A 114 7.42 -16.56 -4.74
N SER A 115 8.64 -16.05 -4.72
CA SER A 115 9.37 -15.59 -5.90
C SER A 115 9.71 -16.69 -6.91
N VAL A 116 10.05 -17.90 -6.43
CA VAL A 116 10.39 -19.05 -7.30
C VAL A 116 9.14 -19.67 -7.92
N LYS A 117 8.07 -19.84 -7.15
CA LYS A 117 6.79 -20.38 -7.66
C LYS A 117 6.00 -19.36 -8.44
N ASP A 118 6.39 -18.10 -8.37
CA ASP A 118 5.70 -16.94 -8.96
C ASP A 118 4.20 -16.92 -8.60
N LYS A 119 3.91 -17.04 -7.31
CA LYS A 119 2.54 -17.09 -6.79
C LYS A 119 2.37 -16.14 -5.63
N CYS A 120 1.21 -15.47 -5.62
CA CYS A 120 0.82 -14.51 -4.62
C CYS A 120 -0.52 -14.91 -4.01
N LYS A 121 -0.64 -14.86 -2.68
CA LYS A 121 -1.89 -15.16 -1.96
C LYS A 121 -2.01 -14.37 -0.67
N LYS A 122 -3.23 -14.02 -0.29
CA LYS A 122 -3.56 -13.58 1.07
C LYS A 122 -3.39 -14.77 2.02
N ILE A 123 -2.68 -14.56 3.13
CA ILE A 123 -2.43 -15.60 4.15
C ILE A 123 -3.05 -15.28 5.50
N GLY A 124 -3.48 -14.04 5.72
CA GLY A 124 -4.09 -13.64 7.00
C GLY A 124 -4.29 -12.14 7.09
N GLU A 125 -4.52 -11.68 8.32
CA GLU A 125 -4.72 -10.28 8.68
C GLU A 125 -4.00 -9.96 9.99
N VAL A 126 -3.52 -8.73 10.09
CA VAL A 126 -3.02 -8.17 11.36
C VAL A 126 -4.22 -7.67 12.16
N PRO A 127 -4.34 -7.98 13.47
CA PRO A 127 -5.52 -7.61 14.26
C PRO A 127 -5.54 -6.13 14.69
N PHE A 128 -4.67 -5.30 14.12
CA PHE A 128 -4.52 -3.89 14.42
C PHE A 128 -4.54 -3.05 13.16
N ALA A 129 -4.73 -1.73 13.29
CA ALA A 129 -4.55 -0.80 12.19
C ALA A 129 -3.09 -0.81 11.72
N VAL A 130 -2.89 -1.21 10.46
CA VAL A 130 -1.56 -1.24 9.84
C VAL A 130 -1.30 0.11 9.18
N PRO A 131 -0.19 0.78 9.52
CA PRO A 131 0.14 2.04 8.89
C PRO A 131 0.59 1.84 7.43
N VAL A 132 0.29 2.82 6.60
CA VAL A 132 0.87 2.99 5.26
C VAL A 132 1.98 4.04 5.28
N THR A 133 2.71 4.19 4.17
CA THR A 133 3.87 5.11 4.08
C THR A 133 4.85 4.90 5.24
N THR A 134 5.17 3.65 5.49
CA THR A 134 6.01 3.18 6.60
C THR A 134 7.07 2.21 6.09
N ASN A 135 7.97 1.82 6.97
CA ASN A 135 8.99 0.81 6.72
C ASN A 135 8.77 -0.43 7.59
N THR A 136 9.23 -1.56 7.07
CA THR A 136 9.30 -2.82 7.81
C THR A 136 10.75 -3.30 7.85
N PHE A 137 11.17 -3.77 9.01
CA PHE A 137 12.46 -4.42 9.16
C PHE A 137 12.32 -5.72 9.95
N LYS A 138 13.30 -6.62 9.78
CA LYS A 138 13.34 -7.92 10.44
C LYS A 138 14.64 -8.05 11.22
N THR A 139 14.53 -8.57 12.44
CA THR A 139 15.67 -9.00 13.24
C THR A 139 15.36 -10.35 13.90
N GLY A 140 16.18 -11.36 13.61
CA GLY A 140 15.89 -12.74 14.00
C GLY A 140 14.54 -13.20 13.43
N GLU A 141 13.67 -13.68 14.31
CA GLU A 141 12.31 -14.13 13.98
C GLU A 141 11.26 -13.01 14.05
N TYR A 142 11.65 -11.79 14.44
CA TYR A 142 10.71 -10.69 14.63
C TYR A 142 10.69 -9.75 13.44
N ILE A 143 9.48 -9.30 13.11
CA ILE A 143 9.20 -8.23 12.15
C ILE A 143 8.69 -7.03 12.92
N TYR A 144 9.14 -5.84 12.53
CA TYR A 144 8.72 -4.56 13.10
C TYR A 144 8.21 -3.66 11.97
N ILE A 145 7.03 -3.08 12.15
CA ILE A 145 6.48 -2.06 11.26
C ILE A 145 6.51 -0.75 12.05
N THR A 146 7.20 0.25 11.51
CA THR A 146 7.36 1.54 12.16
C THR A 146 6.11 2.40 12.04
N SER A 147 6.09 3.55 12.74
CA SER A 147 5.04 4.54 12.63
C SER A 147 4.77 4.96 11.17
N GLY A 148 3.54 5.18 10.83
CA GLY A 148 3.08 5.65 9.53
C GLY A 148 1.64 6.13 9.64
N GLU A 149 1.00 6.35 8.52
CA GLU A 149 -0.37 6.83 8.46
C GLU A 149 -1.37 5.67 8.60
N ILE A 150 -2.28 5.73 9.57
CA ILE A 150 -3.31 4.70 9.81
C ILE A 150 -4.68 5.06 9.22
N ARG A 151 -4.89 6.32 8.91
CA ARG A 151 -5.99 6.88 8.10
C ARG A 151 -5.58 8.28 7.65
N ALA A 152 -6.31 8.87 6.73
CA ALA A 152 -5.99 10.18 6.16
C ALA A 152 -5.65 11.22 7.24
N GLY A 153 -4.38 11.69 7.24
CA GLY A 153 -3.88 12.71 8.16
C GLY A 153 -3.64 12.24 9.61
N VAL A 154 -3.80 10.95 9.93
CA VAL A 154 -3.60 10.43 11.29
C VAL A 154 -2.46 9.39 11.30
N ARG A 155 -1.41 9.70 12.05
CA ARG A 155 -0.24 8.82 12.20
C ARG A 155 -0.33 7.93 13.44
N ALA A 156 0.21 6.73 13.32
CA ALA A 156 0.33 5.79 14.43
C ALA A 156 1.42 6.28 15.41
N PRO A 157 1.13 6.38 16.72
CA PRO A 157 2.14 6.70 17.73
C PRO A 157 2.88 5.46 18.27
N TYR A 158 2.83 4.34 17.55
CA TYR A 158 3.35 3.05 18.00
C TYR A 158 4.11 2.32 16.89
N ILE A 159 4.84 1.28 17.30
CA ILE A 159 5.50 0.31 16.44
C ILE A 159 4.74 -1.02 16.60
N LEU A 160 4.37 -1.64 15.50
CA LEU A 160 3.84 -3.01 15.51
C LEU A 160 5.00 -4.00 15.48
N SER A 161 4.89 -5.07 16.25
CA SER A 161 5.82 -6.18 16.20
C SER A 161 5.08 -7.50 16.02
N GLY A 162 5.66 -8.41 15.25
CA GLY A 162 5.15 -9.74 15.04
C GLY A 162 6.27 -10.76 14.99
N LYS A 163 5.98 -12.00 15.39
CA LYS A 163 6.91 -13.12 15.30
C LYS A 163 6.56 -13.99 14.10
N ILE A 164 7.57 -14.37 13.30
CA ILE A 164 7.43 -15.39 12.26
C ILE A 164 7.47 -16.74 12.97
N ILE A 165 6.38 -17.50 12.87
CA ILE A 165 6.29 -18.88 13.35
C ILE A 165 6.36 -19.75 12.09
N GLN A 166 7.37 -20.60 12.01
CA GLN A 166 7.55 -21.59 10.93
C GLN A 166 6.84 -22.90 11.29
#